data_b17ce1ea52cb0c915fd69c186d3296a1
#
_entry.id   b17ce1ea52cb0c915fd69c186d3296a1
#
_cell.length_a   1.000
_cell.length_b   1.000
_cell.length_c   1.000
_cell.angle_alpha   90.00
_cell.angle_beta   90.00
_cell.angle_gamma   90.00
#
_symmetry.space_group_name_H-M   'P 1'
#
loop_
_entity.id
_entity.type
_entity.pdbx_description
1 polymer ?
#
loop_
_entity_poly.entity_id
_entity_poly.type
_entity_poly.pdbx_seq_one_letter_code
_entity_poly.pdbx_strand_id
1 'polypeptide(L)'
;MKIFAIGDLHLSVNNPKPMDIFGPQWEGYVDKIFSDWRERVGEEDLVLLPGDFSWAMKLEDAKADFEMLKNLPGTKIMIRGNHDYWWPSISNLRKALPEKFYAIQNDAMKFGDVIVCGTRGWTVPEPNTQVSEDDERIYKREVIRLELTLQAAKNLQKKRRKNCMHDALSTLQFSQRRK
;
A
#
# COMPACT_ATOMS: atom_id res chain seq x y z
N MET A 1 14.66 13.56 3.69
CA MET A 1 13.66 12.58 3.24
C MET A 1 13.79 11.34 4.13
N LYS A 2 12.81 11.07 4.94
CA LYS A 2 12.62 9.81 5.70
C LYS A 2 11.60 8.95 4.96
N ILE A 3 11.50 7.67 5.34
CA ILE A 3 10.51 6.75 4.78
C ILE A 3 9.72 6.16 5.95
N PHE A 4 8.42 6.31 5.89
CA PHE A 4 7.47 5.75 6.85
C PHE A 4 6.63 4.68 6.15
N ALA A 5 6.05 3.77 6.89
CA ALA A 5 5.12 2.78 6.37
C ALA A 5 3.97 2.58 7.36
N ILE A 6 2.76 2.56 6.85
CA ILE A 6 1.56 2.21 7.61
C ILE A 6 0.55 1.55 6.66
N GLY A 7 0.09 0.35 7.00
CA GLY A 7 -0.97 -0.36 6.28
C GLY A 7 -2.29 -0.35 7.03
N ASP A 8 -3.29 -0.96 6.41
CA ASP A 8 -4.57 -1.27 7.04
C ASP A 8 -5.28 -0.03 7.62
N LEU A 9 -5.30 1.08 6.86
CA LEU A 9 -5.97 2.30 7.29
C LEU A 9 -7.50 2.11 7.36
N HIS A 10 -8.04 1.26 6.50
CA HIS A 10 -9.45 0.90 6.50
C HIS A 10 -10.39 2.11 6.62
N LEU A 11 -10.08 3.18 5.88
CA LEU A 11 -10.91 4.39 5.86
C LEU A 11 -12.29 4.10 5.30
N SER A 12 -13.29 4.84 5.73
CA SER A 12 -14.67 4.51 5.42
C SER A 12 -15.61 5.73 5.44
N VAL A 13 -15.21 6.84 4.83
CA VAL A 13 -15.99 8.09 4.86
C VAL A 13 -17.37 7.91 4.25
N ASN A 14 -17.43 7.40 3.01
CA ASN A 14 -18.70 7.22 2.28
C ASN A 14 -19.35 5.85 2.50
N ASN A 15 -18.66 4.94 3.15
CA ASN A 15 -19.16 3.59 3.42
C ASN A 15 -18.83 3.21 4.87
N PRO A 16 -19.48 3.83 5.86
CA PRO A 16 -19.14 3.68 7.26
C PRO A 16 -19.08 2.21 7.69
N LYS A 17 -17.91 1.81 8.16
CA LYS A 17 -17.64 0.47 8.63
C LYS A 17 -16.86 0.60 9.95
N PRO A 18 -17.53 0.42 11.07
CA PRO A 18 -16.91 0.63 12.37
C PRO A 18 -15.80 -0.39 12.61
N MET A 19 -14.58 0.09 12.84
CA MET A 19 -13.43 -0.76 13.15
C MET A 19 -13.34 -1.13 14.64
N ASP A 20 -14.02 -0.39 15.52
CA ASP A 20 -14.09 -0.63 16.96
C ASP A 20 -14.74 -1.97 17.32
N ILE A 21 -15.51 -2.58 16.40
CA ILE A 21 -16.00 -3.96 16.57
C ILE A 21 -14.86 -4.99 16.70
N PHE A 22 -13.66 -4.66 16.24
CA PHE A 22 -12.46 -5.50 16.35
C PHE A 22 -11.67 -5.26 17.64
N GLY A 23 -12.18 -4.40 18.51
CA GLY A 23 -11.63 -4.13 19.83
C GLY A 23 -11.39 -2.65 20.14
N PRO A 24 -11.26 -2.30 21.42
CA PRO A 24 -11.18 -0.91 21.88
C PRO A 24 -9.94 -0.15 21.38
N GLN A 25 -8.91 -0.84 20.92
CA GLN A 25 -7.72 -0.22 20.30
C GLN A 25 -8.04 0.55 19.03
N TRP A 26 -9.14 0.19 18.34
CA TRP A 26 -9.61 0.86 17.12
C TRP A 26 -10.44 2.11 17.37
N GLU A 27 -10.83 2.37 18.62
CA GLU A 27 -11.59 3.56 18.97
C GLU A 27 -10.76 4.83 18.67
N GLY A 28 -11.30 5.71 17.82
CA GLY A 28 -10.65 6.94 17.40
C GLY A 28 -9.30 6.74 16.70
N TYR A 29 -9.07 5.57 16.08
CA TYR A 29 -7.79 5.22 15.47
C TYR A 29 -7.38 6.17 14.35
N VAL A 30 -8.31 6.68 13.57
CA VAL A 30 -8.03 7.63 12.48
C VAL A 30 -7.41 8.92 13.02
N ASP A 31 -8.00 9.48 14.07
CA ASP A 31 -7.49 10.70 14.70
C ASP A 31 -6.10 10.49 15.31
N LYS A 32 -5.89 9.33 15.95
CA LYS A 32 -4.57 8.95 16.51
C LYS A 32 -3.51 8.84 15.40
N ILE A 33 -3.83 8.16 14.29
CA ILE A 33 -2.93 8.01 13.13
C ILE A 33 -2.63 9.39 12.53
N PHE A 34 -3.63 10.23 12.33
CA PHE A 34 -3.44 11.54 11.70
C PHE A 34 -2.67 12.51 12.59
N SER A 35 -2.83 12.42 13.91
CA SER A 35 -2.05 13.21 14.86
C SER A 35 -0.58 12.81 14.81
N ASP A 36 -0.28 11.51 14.93
CA ASP A 36 1.09 10.97 14.86
C ASP A 36 1.74 11.26 13.49
N TRP A 37 0.96 11.17 12.40
CA TRP A 37 1.43 11.48 11.05
C TRP A 37 1.91 12.93 10.93
N ARG A 38 1.08 13.91 11.42
CA ARG A 38 1.45 15.33 11.39
C ARG A 38 2.67 15.65 12.23
N GLU A 39 2.88 14.92 13.32
CA GLU A 39 4.03 15.10 14.21
C GLU A 39 5.33 14.59 13.59
N ARG A 40 5.29 13.47 12.88
CA ARG A 40 6.49 12.74 12.44
C ARG A 40 6.89 12.99 11.01
N VAL A 41 5.92 13.12 10.11
CA VAL A 41 6.14 13.17 8.66
C VAL A 41 6.32 14.60 8.20
N GLY A 42 7.38 14.86 7.45
CA GLY A 42 7.63 16.15 6.79
C GLY A 42 7.18 16.14 5.32
N GLU A 43 7.12 17.31 4.70
CA GLU A 43 6.67 17.50 3.30
C GLU A 43 7.50 16.70 2.27
N GLU A 44 8.79 16.52 2.54
CA GLU A 44 9.73 15.82 1.64
C GLU A 44 9.86 14.32 1.96
N ASP A 45 9.07 13.79 2.90
CA ASP A 45 9.16 12.40 3.30
C ASP A 45 8.25 11.52 2.44
N LEU A 46 8.54 10.23 2.42
CA LEU A 46 7.73 9.20 1.74
C LEU A 46 6.92 8.43 2.78
N VAL A 47 5.66 8.19 2.49
CA VAL A 47 4.79 7.33 3.28
C VAL A 47 4.28 6.19 2.42
N LEU A 48 4.68 4.99 2.76
CA LEU A 48 4.31 3.76 2.09
C LEU A 48 3.00 3.24 2.67
N LEU A 49 2.03 2.99 1.82
CA LEU A 49 0.71 2.46 2.16
C LEU A 49 0.58 1.05 1.56
N PRO A 50 0.96 -0.01 2.29
CA PRO A 50 1.05 -1.36 1.76
C PRO A 50 -0.30 -2.09 1.64
N GLY A 51 -1.38 -1.37 1.42
CA GLY A 51 -2.69 -1.91 1.13
C GLY A 51 -3.73 -1.67 2.22
N ASP A 52 -4.95 -2.13 1.93
CA ASP A 52 -6.14 -2.01 2.76
C ASP A 52 -6.41 -0.57 3.19
N PHE A 53 -6.36 0.31 2.19
CA PHE A 53 -6.49 1.74 2.36
C PHE A 53 -7.93 2.13 2.73
N SER A 54 -8.91 1.55 2.05
CA SER A 54 -10.32 1.96 2.17
C SER A 54 -11.28 0.78 2.07
N TRP A 55 -12.39 0.85 2.81
CA TRP A 55 -13.52 -0.06 2.69
C TRP A 55 -14.45 0.24 1.50
N ALA A 56 -14.15 1.23 0.69
CA ALA A 56 -14.93 1.54 -0.49
C ALA A 56 -15.03 0.34 -1.43
N MET A 57 -16.13 0.24 -2.15
CA MET A 57 -16.34 -0.79 -3.19
C MET A 57 -16.06 -0.24 -4.60
N LYS A 58 -16.07 1.07 -4.76
CA LYS A 58 -15.85 1.77 -6.03
C LYS A 58 -14.86 2.92 -5.83
N LEU A 59 -14.11 3.24 -6.88
CA LEU A 59 -13.15 4.35 -6.86
C LEU A 59 -13.79 5.70 -6.48
N GLU A 60 -15.01 5.93 -6.92
CA GLU A 60 -15.74 7.17 -6.63
C GLU A 60 -15.95 7.36 -5.12
N ASP A 61 -16.25 6.26 -4.41
CA ASP A 61 -16.44 6.29 -2.95
C ASP A 61 -15.12 6.47 -2.22
N ALA A 62 -14.03 5.86 -2.70
CA ALA A 62 -12.69 6.00 -2.14
C ALA A 62 -12.10 7.41 -2.27
N LYS A 63 -12.64 8.25 -3.16
CA LYS A 63 -12.18 9.64 -3.31
C LYS A 63 -12.30 10.45 -2.01
N ALA A 64 -13.35 10.22 -1.24
CA ALA A 64 -13.53 10.90 0.05
C ALA A 64 -12.43 10.52 1.04
N ASP A 65 -11.99 9.26 1.02
CA ASP A 65 -10.88 8.78 1.86
C ASP A 65 -9.54 9.38 1.41
N PHE A 66 -9.33 9.58 0.11
CA PHE A 66 -8.16 10.30 -0.39
C PHE A 66 -8.14 11.77 0.07
N GLU A 67 -9.27 12.44 0.05
CA GLU A 67 -9.36 13.83 0.50
C GLU A 67 -9.01 13.98 1.99
N MET A 68 -9.31 12.97 2.83
CA MET A 68 -8.88 12.99 4.23
C MET A 68 -7.35 13.03 4.38
N LEU A 69 -6.62 12.28 3.54
CA LEU A 69 -5.16 12.22 3.59
C LEU A 69 -4.47 13.30 2.76
N LYS A 70 -5.19 14.00 1.90
CA LYS A 70 -4.61 14.97 0.95
C LYS A 70 -3.80 16.06 1.66
N ASN A 71 -4.29 16.53 2.80
CA ASN A 71 -3.67 17.59 3.58
C ASN A 71 -2.64 17.10 4.60
N LEU A 72 -2.37 15.79 4.66
CA LEU A 72 -1.29 15.26 5.46
C LEU A 72 0.04 15.42 4.71
N PRO A 73 1.14 15.72 5.42
CA PRO A 73 2.45 15.92 4.79
C PRO A 73 3.00 14.63 4.16
N GLY A 74 3.99 14.79 3.30
CA GLY A 74 4.71 13.71 2.64
C GLY A 74 4.03 13.16 1.39
N THR A 75 4.79 12.41 0.61
CA THR A 75 4.34 11.72 -0.60
C THR A 75 3.83 10.33 -0.26
N LYS A 76 2.57 10.03 -0.62
CA LYS A 76 1.90 8.76 -0.35
C LYS A 76 2.11 7.81 -1.52
N ILE A 77 2.65 6.62 -1.23
CA ILE A 77 2.90 5.59 -2.24
C ILE A 77 2.16 4.33 -1.82
N MET A 78 1.22 3.90 -2.63
CA MET A 78 0.31 2.81 -2.30
C MET A 78 0.45 1.62 -3.22
N ILE A 79 0.20 0.44 -2.67
CA ILE A 79 -0.08 -0.79 -3.39
C ILE A 79 -1.48 -1.28 -3.01
N ARG A 80 -2.05 -2.16 -3.83
CA ARG A 80 -3.36 -2.74 -3.56
C ARG A 80 -3.29 -3.77 -2.44
N GLY A 81 -4.16 -3.67 -1.45
CA GLY A 81 -4.44 -4.72 -0.47
C GLY A 81 -5.52 -5.70 -0.92
N ASN A 82 -5.88 -6.64 -0.04
CA ASN A 82 -6.91 -7.63 -0.34
C ASN A 82 -8.34 -7.07 -0.17
N HIS A 83 -8.53 -6.06 0.64
CA HIS A 83 -9.81 -5.37 0.83
C HIS A 83 -10.00 -4.13 -0.05
N ASP A 84 -8.99 -3.73 -0.85
CA ASP A 84 -9.14 -2.61 -1.78
C ASP A 84 -9.94 -3.01 -3.03
N TYR A 85 -11.24 -3.29 -2.86
CA TYR A 85 -12.14 -3.68 -3.95
C TYR A 85 -12.37 -2.54 -4.94
N TRP A 86 -12.26 -1.31 -4.47
CA TRP A 86 -12.39 -0.07 -5.24
C TRP A 86 -11.28 0.14 -6.29
N TRP A 87 -10.18 -0.60 -6.21
CA TRP A 87 -8.99 -0.45 -7.06
C TRP A 87 -9.27 -0.88 -8.51
N PRO A 88 -9.32 0.07 -9.47
CA PRO A 88 -9.57 -0.22 -10.89
C PRO A 88 -8.29 -0.67 -11.61
N SER A 89 -8.25 -0.54 -12.94
CA SER A 89 -6.98 -0.65 -13.66
C SER A 89 -6.00 0.41 -13.16
N ILE A 90 -4.71 0.06 -13.10
CA ILE A 90 -3.68 0.97 -12.57
C ILE A 90 -3.61 2.30 -13.35
N SER A 91 -3.86 2.26 -14.66
CA SER A 91 -3.87 3.47 -15.49
C SER A 91 -5.02 4.41 -15.14
N ASN A 92 -6.20 3.88 -14.83
CA ASN A 92 -7.35 4.68 -14.42
C ASN A 92 -7.15 5.23 -13.00
N LEU A 93 -6.60 4.41 -12.11
CA LEU A 93 -6.30 4.86 -10.76
C LEU A 93 -5.33 6.05 -10.79
N ARG A 94 -4.20 5.93 -11.49
CA ARG A 94 -3.19 6.99 -11.56
C ARG A 94 -3.70 8.32 -12.11
N LYS A 95 -4.73 8.29 -12.94
CA LYS A 95 -5.41 9.51 -13.44
C LYS A 95 -6.31 10.15 -12.40
N ALA A 96 -6.81 9.37 -11.45
CA ALA A 96 -7.79 9.80 -10.45
C ALA A 96 -7.15 10.17 -9.11
N LEU A 97 -5.90 9.79 -8.88
CA LEU A 97 -5.20 10.08 -7.62
C LEU A 97 -4.95 11.59 -7.46
N PRO A 98 -5.10 12.12 -6.24
CA PRO A 98 -4.71 13.48 -5.92
C PRO A 98 -3.19 13.70 -6.08
N GLU A 99 -2.78 14.96 -6.03
CA GLU A 99 -1.37 15.33 -5.99
C GLU A 99 -0.65 14.66 -4.80
N LYS A 100 0.63 14.31 -4.97
CA LYS A 100 1.45 13.57 -4.00
C LYS A 100 0.96 12.17 -3.64
N PHE A 101 0.00 11.60 -4.42
CA PHE A 101 -0.38 10.19 -4.31
C PHE A 101 0.11 9.39 -5.53
N TYR A 102 0.70 8.26 -5.28
CA TYR A 102 1.23 7.36 -6.31
C TYR A 102 0.78 5.93 -6.04
N ALA A 103 0.46 5.22 -7.10
CA ALA A 103 0.09 3.81 -7.02
C ALA A 103 1.09 2.95 -7.78
N ILE A 104 1.58 1.89 -7.14
CA ILE A 104 2.49 0.89 -7.70
C ILE A 104 1.73 -0.42 -7.87
N GLN A 105 1.88 -1.04 -9.03
CA GLN A 105 1.30 -2.37 -9.31
C GLN A 105 2.19 -3.14 -10.27
N ASN A 106 3.00 -4.02 -9.73
CA ASN A 106 3.97 -4.85 -10.48
C ASN A 106 5.01 -4.04 -11.26
N ASP A 107 5.27 -2.83 -10.84
CA ASP A 107 6.23 -1.90 -11.43
C ASP A 107 7.03 -1.17 -10.34
N ALA A 108 7.77 -0.15 -10.72
CA ALA A 108 8.61 0.63 -9.83
C ALA A 108 8.55 2.12 -10.18
N MET A 109 8.69 2.96 -9.18
CA MET A 109 8.79 4.42 -9.33
C MET A 109 10.00 4.96 -8.57
N LYS A 110 10.51 6.09 -9.05
CA LYS A 110 11.66 6.74 -8.43
C LYS A 110 11.24 8.03 -7.75
N PHE A 111 11.72 8.21 -6.51
CA PHE A 111 11.51 9.39 -5.67
C PHE A 111 12.87 9.86 -5.13
N GLY A 112 13.38 10.97 -5.68
CA GLY A 112 14.74 11.39 -5.34
C GLY A 112 15.78 10.31 -5.66
N ASP A 113 16.49 9.82 -4.66
CA ASP A 113 17.48 8.74 -4.77
C ASP A 113 16.93 7.35 -4.41
N VAL A 114 15.66 7.27 -4.01
CA VAL A 114 14.98 6.02 -3.67
C VAL A 114 14.17 5.49 -4.86
N ILE A 115 14.20 4.18 -5.06
CA ILE A 115 13.30 3.47 -5.97
C ILE A 115 12.37 2.63 -5.12
N VAL A 116 11.06 2.88 -5.24
CA VAL A 116 10.01 2.11 -4.59
C VAL A 116 9.39 1.19 -5.62
N CYS A 117 9.26 -0.08 -5.28
CA CYS A 117 8.64 -1.09 -6.12
C CYS A 117 7.76 -2.01 -5.27
N GLY A 118 6.76 -2.61 -5.87
CA GLY A 118 5.84 -3.45 -5.10
C GLY A 118 4.81 -4.18 -5.94
N THR A 119 4.22 -5.18 -5.31
CA THR A 119 3.07 -5.94 -5.79
C THR A 119 2.11 -6.17 -4.64
N ARG A 120 0.90 -6.65 -4.93
CA ARG A 120 -0.12 -6.95 -3.93
C ARG A 120 0.34 -8.00 -2.91
N GLY A 121 1.08 -9.00 -3.38
CA GLY A 121 1.41 -10.17 -2.57
C GLY A 121 0.21 -11.10 -2.33
N TRP A 122 0.44 -12.17 -1.60
CA TRP A 122 -0.56 -13.13 -1.15
C TRP A 122 -0.08 -13.85 0.11
N THR A 123 -0.98 -14.58 0.76
CA THR A 123 -0.62 -15.43 1.90
C THR A 123 0.46 -16.42 1.49
N VAL A 124 1.56 -16.44 2.23
CA VAL A 124 2.65 -17.40 2.01
C VAL A 124 2.22 -18.75 2.59
N PRO A 125 2.27 -19.84 1.80
CA PRO A 125 1.98 -21.17 2.32
C PRO A 125 2.92 -21.54 3.47
N GLU A 126 2.37 -21.91 4.61
CA GLU A 126 3.16 -22.41 5.73
C GLU A 126 3.44 -23.92 5.57
N PRO A 127 4.59 -24.42 6.03
CA PRO A 127 4.85 -25.85 6.06
C PRO A 127 3.74 -26.57 6.85
N ASN A 128 3.22 -27.65 6.30
CA ASN A 128 2.13 -28.46 6.87
C ASN A 128 0.73 -27.83 6.93
N THR A 129 0.51 -26.71 6.25
CA THR A 129 -0.82 -26.13 6.11
C THR A 129 -1.43 -26.56 4.78
N GLN A 130 -2.67 -27.04 4.81
CA GLN A 130 -3.40 -27.36 3.59
C GLN A 130 -3.83 -26.05 2.93
N VAL A 131 -3.24 -25.76 1.77
CA VAL A 131 -3.54 -24.55 0.98
C VAL A 131 -4.52 -24.92 -0.12
N SER A 132 -5.50 -24.09 -0.40
CA SER A 132 -6.40 -24.32 -1.54
C SER A 132 -5.64 -24.20 -2.87
N GLU A 133 -6.09 -24.92 -3.90
CA GLU A 133 -5.50 -24.81 -5.25
C GLU A 133 -5.55 -23.37 -5.78
N ASP A 134 -6.59 -22.64 -5.43
CA ASP A 134 -6.76 -21.24 -5.81
C ASP A 134 -5.72 -20.35 -5.13
N ASP A 135 -5.48 -20.51 -3.84
CA ASP A 135 -4.47 -19.75 -3.10
C ASP A 135 -3.07 -20.06 -3.61
N GLU A 136 -2.77 -21.33 -3.88
CA GLU A 136 -1.47 -21.70 -4.45
C GLU A 136 -1.26 -21.08 -5.83
N ARG A 137 -2.28 -21.05 -6.68
CA ARG A 137 -2.24 -20.42 -7.99
C ARG A 137 -2.03 -18.91 -7.88
N ILE A 138 -2.73 -18.26 -6.94
CA ILE A 138 -2.56 -16.82 -6.68
C ILE A 138 -1.15 -16.55 -6.16
N TYR A 139 -0.67 -17.30 -5.20
CA TYR A 139 0.67 -17.16 -4.65
C TYR A 139 1.75 -17.25 -5.74
N LYS A 140 1.73 -18.30 -6.57
CA LYS A 140 2.67 -18.46 -7.70
C LYS A 140 2.65 -17.25 -8.64
N ARG A 141 1.48 -16.71 -8.94
CA ARG A 141 1.32 -15.50 -9.76
C ARG A 141 1.93 -14.27 -9.08
N GLU A 142 1.75 -14.13 -7.77
CA GLU A 142 2.32 -12.98 -7.03
C GLU A 142 3.84 -13.06 -6.93
N VAL A 143 4.43 -14.26 -6.88
CA VAL A 143 5.89 -14.43 -6.99
C VAL A 143 6.40 -13.89 -8.33
N ILE A 144 5.76 -14.25 -9.44
CA ILE A 144 6.11 -13.73 -10.78
C ILE A 144 5.97 -12.21 -10.82
N ARG A 145 4.92 -11.66 -10.22
CA ARG A 145 4.70 -10.21 -10.15
C ARG A 145 5.78 -9.50 -9.33
N LEU A 146 6.24 -10.14 -8.25
CA LEU A 146 7.36 -9.63 -7.46
C LEU A 146 8.64 -9.60 -8.30
N GLU A 147 8.92 -10.61 -9.08
CA GLU A 147 10.07 -10.63 -10.01
C GLU A 147 9.98 -9.49 -11.04
N LEU A 148 8.80 -9.26 -11.62
CA LEU A 148 8.57 -8.17 -12.57
C LEU A 148 8.83 -6.80 -11.94
N THR A 149 8.34 -6.57 -10.72
CA THR A 149 8.54 -5.28 -10.03
C THR A 149 10.02 -5.06 -9.68
N LEU A 150 10.73 -6.11 -9.24
CA LEU A 150 12.17 -6.05 -8.98
C LEU A 150 12.97 -5.79 -10.25
N GLN A 151 12.59 -6.41 -11.37
CA GLN A 151 13.22 -6.15 -12.67
C GLN A 151 12.99 -4.71 -13.15
N ALA A 152 11.77 -4.18 -12.94
CA ALA A 152 11.47 -2.77 -13.22
C ALA A 152 12.36 -1.83 -12.38
N ALA A 153 12.52 -2.11 -11.09
CA ALA A 153 13.40 -1.36 -10.20
C ALA A 153 14.87 -1.40 -10.67
N LYS A 154 15.38 -2.58 -11.03
CA LYS A 154 16.73 -2.75 -11.59
C LYS A 154 16.94 -1.95 -12.88
N ASN A 155 15.93 -1.88 -13.74
CA ASN A 155 15.99 -1.10 -14.98
C ASN A 155 16.06 0.40 -14.71
N LEU A 156 15.32 0.91 -13.73
CA LEU A 156 15.41 2.29 -13.28
C LEU A 156 16.77 2.61 -12.68
N GLN A 157 17.35 1.67 -11.90
CA GLN A 157 18.67 1.80 -11.32
C GLN A 157 19.79 1.87 -12.38
N LYS A 158 19.73 1.00 -13.39
CA LYS A 158 20.73 0.96 -14.49
C LYS A 158 20.74 2.24 -15.31
N LYS A 159 19.62 2.94 -15.44
CA LYS A 159 19.52 4.22 -16.13
C LYS A 159 20.26 5.36 -15.39
N ARG A 160 20.69 5.12 -14.17
CA ARG A 160 21.48 6.05 -13.34
C ARG A 160 22.72 5.35 -12.76
N ARG A 161 23.89 5.69 -13.27
CA ARG A 161 25.18 5.37 -12.63
C ARG A 161 25.33 6.20 -11.36
N LYS A 162 24.79 5.80 -10.22
CA LYS A 162 25.23 6.11 -8.84
C LYS A 162 24.08 6.02 -7.83
N ASN A 163 24.32 5.28 -6.75
CA ASN A 163 23.68 5.34 -5.42
C ASN A 163 22.15 5.35 -5.36
N CYS A 164 21.51 4.23 -5.70
CA CYS A 164 20.13 4.00 -5.34
C CYS A 164 20.06 2.94 -4.25
N MET A 165 19.45 3.24 -3.09
CA MET A 165 19.02 2.23 -2.14
C MET A 165 17.79 1.51 -2.70
N HIS A 166 17.83 0.18 -2.69
CA HIS A 166 16.68 -0.65 -3.03
C HIS A 166 15.84 -0.90 -1.76
N ASP A 167 14.71 -0.25 -1.67
CA ASP A 167 13.67 -0.69 -0.76
C ASP A 167 12.62 -1.45 -1.56
N ALA A 168 12.71 -2.79 -1.51
CA ALA A 168 11.61 -3.63 -1.96
C ALA A 168 10.59 -3.69 -0.84
N LEU A 169 9.41 -3.11 -1.06
CA LEU A 169 8.23 -3.41 -0.27
C LEU A 169 7.78 -4.83 -0.64
N SER A 170 8.44 -5.82 -0.07
CA SER A 170 7.78 -7.10 0.06
C SER A 170 6.60 -6.87 0.99
N THR A 171 5.42 -7.25 0.55
CA THR A 171 4.24 -7.28 1.38
C THR A 171 4.59 -8.05 2.65
N LEU A 172 4.93 -7.34 3.71
CA LEU A 172 4.83 -7.88 5.05
C LEU A 172 3.32 -7.93 5.32
N GLN A 173 2.65 -8.94 4.75
CA GLN A 173 1.41 -9.38 5.33
C GLN A 173 1.78 -9.90 6.72
N PHE A 174 1.58 -9.05 7.71
CA PHE A 174 1.39 -9.54 9.04
C PHE A 174 0.18 -10.46 8.96
N SER A 175 0.44 -11.79 8.93
CA SER A 175 -0.61 -12.74 9.15
C SER A 175 -1.19 -12.36 10.50
N GLN A 176 -2.38 -11.79 10.52
CA GLN A 176 -3.15 -11.71 11.74
C GLN A 176 -3.31 -13.16 12.20
N ARG A 177 -2.51 -13.55 13.20
CA ARG A 177 -2.76 -14.77 13.94
C ARG A 177 -4.16 -14.61 14.54
N ARG A 178 -5.13 -15.22 13.90
CA ARG A 178 -6.40 -15.51 14.56
C ARG A 178 -6.05 -16.42 15.74
N LYS A 179 -6.12 -15.86 16.94
CA LYS A 179 -6.36 -16.63 18.14
C LYS A 179 -7.85 -16.73 18.35
#